data_77936e942afa0196a1ee8c7608181f43
#
_entry.id   77936e942afa0196a1ee8c7608181f43
#
_cell.length_a   1.000
_cell.length_b   1.000
_cell.length_c   1.000
_cell.angle_alpha   90.00
_cell.angle_beta   90.00
_cell.angle_gamma   90.00
#
_symmetry.space_group_name_H-M   'P 1'
#
loop_
_entity.id
_entity.type
_entity.pdbx_description
1 polymer ?
#
loop_
_entity_poly.entity_id
_entity_poly.type
_entity_poly.pdbx_seq_one_letter_code
_entity_poly.pdbx_strand_id
1 'polypeptide(L)'
;EGFGGDAYGFGLYPGQYGMALLSKYPIDVDDILTFQTFKWHHMPHPQVPIIPDESGSTDKGKPWYDVEEWAALRLSSKSHWDVPVKVAGKTVHILAMHPTPPNFDGSEDRNGKRNFDEIRLMADYLSPDKGAYIYDDNGEKVSLSENARFVLVGDFNAADIGDKHREGVIEQLTEHPLVNNDIIPTSAGGAGASGAEFSNRFTAYWGARADYVLPSRFGFDVNDAGVFWPAKTSDLYRLVKDREASSDHRLVWISLSLTEDN
;
A
#
# COMPACT_ATOMS: atom_id res chain seq x y z
N GLU A 1 -20.63 19.93 10.32
CA GLU A 1 -20.25 18.49 10.45
C GLU A 1 -19.29 18.18 9.33
N GLY A 2 -18.08 17.65 9.68
CA GLY A 2 -17.08 17.29 8.69
C GLY A 2 -17.55 16.09 7.85
N PHE A 3 -17.30 16.14 6.55
CA PHE A 3 -17.54 15.02 5.65
C PHE A 3 -16.34 14.06 5.72
N GLY A 4 -16.56 12.74 5.83
CA GLY A 4 -15.49 11.76 5.99
C GLY A 4 -14.41 11.83 4.90
N GLY A 5 -14.78 12.23 3.68
CA GLY A 5 -13.87 12.45 2.56
C GLY A 5 -12.88 13.61 2.74
N ASP A 6 -13.20 14.58 3.61
CA ASP A 6 -12.35 15.73 3.90
C ASP A 6 -11.32 15.42 4.99
N ALA A 7 -11.50 14.32 5.72
CA ALA A 7 -10.63 13.96 6.82
C ALA A 7 -9.30 13.37 6.33
N TYR A 8 -8.22 13.67 7.03
CA TYR A 8 -6.99 12.90 6.90
C TYR A 8 -7.24 11.45 7.32
N GLY A 9 -7.03 10.49 6.39
CA GLY A 9 -7.29 9.08 6.64
C GLY A 9 -8.67 8.60 6.19
N PHE A 10 -9.51 9.46 5.64
CA PHE A 10 -10.83 9.08 5.11
C PHE A 10 -11.72 8.40 6.15
N GLY A 11 -11.80 8.93 7.36
CA GLY A 11 -12.57 8.37 8.46
C GLY A 11 -13.68 9.30 8.96
N LEU A 12 -14.75 8.72 9.50
CA LEU A 12 -15.84 9.45 10.18
C LEU A 12 -15.46 9.87 11.60
N TYR A 13 -14.39 9.26 12.15
CA TYR A 13 -13.87 9.57 13.48
C TYR A 13 -12.33 9.38 13.51
N PRO A 14 -11.61 10.05 14.43
CA PRO A 14 -10.16 9.92 14.52
C PRO A 14 -9.71 8.46 14.70
N GLY A 15 -8.74 8.05 13.89
CA GLY A 15 -8.17 6.70 13.92
C GLY A 15 -8.88 5.66 13.04
N GLN A 16 -10.06 5.94 12.50
CA GLN A 16 -10.67 5.04 11.53
C GLN A 16 -9.78 4.95 10.27
N TYR A 17 -9.47 3.71 9.84
CA TYR A 17 -8.53 3.42 8.75
C TYR A 17 -7.12 3.99 8.96
N GLY A 18 -6.79 4.35 10.20
CA GLY A 18 -5.47 4.84 10.57
C GLY A 18 -4.41 3.76 10.47
N MET A 19 -3.15 4.21 10.32
CA MET A 19 -1.98 3.34 10.28
C MET A 19 -1.26 3.41 11.63
N ALA A 20 -0.61 2.31 12.04
CA ALA A 20 0.24 2.25 13.21
C ALA A 20 1.45 1.35 12.96
N LEU A 21 2.62 1.76 13.42
CA LEU A 21 3.84 0.97 13.41
C LEU A 21 4.29 0.68 14.84
N LEU A 22 4.50 -0.60 15.14
CA LEU A 22 5.09 -1.04 16.39
C LEU A 22 6.41 -1.77 16.10
N SER A 23 7.45 -1.45 16.85
CA SER A 23 8.77 -2.06 16.67
C SER A 23 9.36 -2.50 18.00
N LYS A 24 10.04 -3.66 18.00
CA LYS A 24 10.92 -4.09 19.11
C LYS A 24 12.27 -3.39 19.08
N TYR A 25 12.63 -2.83 17.93
CA TYR A 25 13.89 -2.15 17.70
C TYR A 25 13.68 -0.64 17.78
N PRO A 26 14.71 0.14 18.11
CA PRO A 26 14.62 1.59 18.17
C PRO A 26 14.19 2.17 16.82
N ILE A 27 13.16 3.02 16.84
CA ILE A 27 12.77 3.86 15.72
C ILE A 27 13.57 5.16 15.81
N ASP A 28 14.15 5.58 14.68
CA ASP A 28 14.81 6.87 14.54
C ASP A 28 13.74 7.93 14.25
N VAL A 29 13.20 8.50 15.31
CA VAL A 29 12.01 9.36 15.22
C VAL A 29 12.30 10.71 14.54
N ASP A 30 13.56 11.15 14.56
CA ASP A 30 13.97 12.43 13.97
C ASP A 30 14.10 12.32 12.43
N ASP A 31 14.28 11.10 11.91
CA ASP A 31 14.44 10.81 10.47
C ASP A 31 13.17 10.23 9.84
N ILE A 32 12.01 10.25 10.55
CA ILE A 32 10.74 9.80 9.96
C ILE A 32 10.29 10.78 8.88
N LEU A 33 9.99 10.24 7.69
CA LEU A 33 9.36 10.99 6.61
C LEU A 33 7.90 10.58 6.44
N THR A 34 7.04 11.56 6.20
CA THR A 34 5.63 11.34 5.87
C THR A 34 5.24 12.14 4.62
N PHE A 35 4.34 11.57 3.80
CA PHE A 35 3.93 12.13 2.52
C PHE A 35 2.41 12.37 2.49
N GLN A 36 1.81 12.67 3.63
CA GLN A 36 0.37 12.82 3.78
C GLN A 36 -0.18 14.01 3.00
N THR A 37 0.60 15.09 2.90
CA THR A 37 0.18 16.35 2.26
C THR A 37 0.67 16.50 0.82
N PHE A 38 1.41 15.52 0.30
CA PHE A 38 1.88 15.53 -1.09
C PHE A 38 0.70 15.72 -2.06
N LYS A 39 0.79 16.70 -2.95
CA LYS A 39 -0.29 17.04 -3.89
C LYS A 39 -0.30 16.14 -5.11
N TRP A 40 -1.46 15.59 -5.47
CA TRP A 40 -1.59 14.67 -6.60
C TRP A 40 -1.12 15.31 -7.92
N HIS A 41 -1.47 16.57 -8.16
CA HIS A 41 -1.07 17.29 -9.38
C HIS A 41 0.43 17.61 -9.48
N HIS A 42 1.20 17.44 -8.40
CA HIS A 42 2.67 17.58 -8.44
C HIS A 42 3.37 16.32 -8.95
N MET A 43 2.66 15.22 -9.05
CA MET A 43 3.17 14.00 -9.67
C MET A 43 3.26 14.17 -11.19
N PRO A 44 4.38 13.78 -11.85
CA PRO A 44 4.46 13.80 -13.31
C PRO A 44 3.43 12.87 -13.94
N HIS A 45 2.70 13.33 -14.94
CA HIS A 45 1.68 12.55 -15.65
C HIS A 45 0.71 11.79 -14.73
N PRO A 46 -0.01 12.48 -13.82
CA PRO A 46 -0.93 11.84 -12.90
C PRO A 46 -2.12 11.23 -13.66
N GLN A 47 -2.69 10.19 -13.08
CA GLN A 47 -3.92 9.55 -13.59
C GLN A 47 -5.13 10.44 -13.32
N VAL A 48 -5.33 11.48 -14.12
CA VAL A 48 -6.45 12.44 -13.93
C VAL A 48 -7.79 11.74 -14.19
N PRO A 49 -8.72 11.69 -13.23
CA PRO A 49 -10.09 11.24 -13.49
C PRO A 49 -10.79 12.18 -14.46
N ILE A 50 -11.57 11.63 -15.37
CA ILE A 50 -12.34 12.38 -16.35
C ILE A 50 -13.83 12.02 -16.27
N ILE A 51 -14.69 12.96 -16.59
CA ILE A 51 -16.14 12.73 -16.68
C ILE A 51 -16.43 11.80 -17.84
N PRO A 52 -17.02 10.60 -17.59
CA PRO A 52 -17.20 9.60 -18.62
C PRO A 52 -18.29 10.00 -19.64
N ASP A 53 -18.17 9.45 -20.86
CA ASP A 53 -19.10 9.74 -21.95
C ASP A 53 -20.54 9.32 -21.64
N GLU A 54 -20.73 8.22 -20.92
CA GLU A 54 -22.02 7.69 -20.50
C GLU A 54 -22.70 8.45 -19.36
N SER A 55 -22.04 9.45 -18.79
CA SER A 55 -22.58 10.25 -17.68
C SER A 55 -23.85 11.05 -18.06
N GLY A 56 -24.08 11.26 -19.35
CA GLY A 56 -25.12 12.17 -19.86
C GLY A 56 -24.80 13.66 -19.61
N SER A 57 -23.63 13.96 -19.07
CA SER A 57 -23.17 15.31 -18.81
C SER A 57 -22.74 16.02 -20.10
N THR A 58 -22.98 17.33 -20.16
CA THR A 58 -22.41 18.20 -21.21
C THR A 58 -20.90 18.38 -21.06
N ASP A 59 -20.34 18.00 -19.92
CA ASP A 59 -18.93 18.15 -19.54
C ASP A 59 -18.11 16.85 -19.75
N LYS A 60 -18.67 15.87 -20.43
CA LYS A 60 -17.98 14.62 -20.77
C LYS A 60 -16.59 14.87 -21.37
N GLY A 61 -15.61 14.06 -20.94
CA GLY A 61 -14.22 14.19 -21.38
C GLY A 61 -13.43 15.30 -20.67
N LYS A 62 -14.06 16.15 -19.86
CA LYS A 62 -13.37 17.10 -19.01
C LYS A 62 -12.85 16.44 -17.73
N PRO A 63 -11.85 17.03 -17.05
CA PRO A 63 -11.45 16.57 -15.73
C PRO A 63 -12.63 16.48 -14.76
N TRP A 64 -12.64 15.45 -13.94
CA TRP A 64 -13.65 15.22 -12.90
C TRP A 64 -13.62 16.30 -11.82
N TYR A 65 -12.41 16.64 -11.38
CA TYR A 65 -12.16 17.71 -10.43
C TYR A 65 -11.98 19.03 -11.16
N ASP A 66 -12.52 20.10 -10.63
CA ASP A 66 -12.21 21.44 -11.12
C ASP A 66 -10.75 21.85 -10.80
N VAL A 67 -10.35 23.03 -11.26
CA VAL A 67 -8.97 23.50 -11.10
C VAL A 67 -8.59 23.75 -9.63
N GLU A 68 -9.53 24.25 -8.83
CA GLU A 68 -9.31 24.55 -7.41
C GLU A 68 -9.28 23.27 -6.58
N GLU A 69 -10.21 22.34 -6.84
CA GLU A 69 -10.26 21.01 -6.22
C GLU A 69 -8.98 20.24 -6.54
N TRP A 70 -8.59 20.19 -7.80
CA TRP A 70 -7.38 19.48 -8.25
C TRP A 70 -6.09 20.05 -7.61
N ALA A 71 -6.00 21.38 -7.50
CA ALA A 71 -4.88 22.04 -6.84
C ALA A 71 -4.84 21.78 -5.32
N ALA A 72 -5.98 21.61 -4.68
CA ALA A 72 -6.08 21.32 -3.25
C ALA A 72 -5.85 19.84 -2.93
N LEU A 73 -6.19 18.92 -3.86
CA LEU A 73 -6.25 17.50 -3.62
C LEU A 73 -4.88 16.89 -3.34
N ARG A 74 -4.72 16.30 -2.17
CA ARG A 74 -3.54 15.47 -1.82
C ARG A 74 -3.64 14.09 -2.47
N LEU A 75 -2.49 13.48 -2.77
CA LEU A 75 -2.45 12.13 -3.35
C LEU A 75 -2.89 11.07 -2.34
N SER A 76 -2.23 10.99 -1.20
CA SER A 76 -2.56 10.01 -0.16
C SER A 76 -3.96 10.21 0.41
N SER A 77 -4.79 9.16 0.41
CA SER A 77 -6.04 9.17 1.17
C SER A 77 -5.79 9.05 2.68
N LYS A 78 -4.85 8.24 3.10
CA LYS A 78 -4.38 8.11 4.50
C LYS A 78 -3.02 8.75 4.64
N SER A 79 -1.94 7.99 4.48
CA SER A 79 -0.57 8.49 4.47
C SER A 79 0.38 7.49 3.80
N HIS A 80 1.58 7.96 3.46
CA HIS A 80 2.72 7.13 3.13
C HIS A 80 3.84 7.51 4.08
N TRP A 81 4.58 6.52 4.60
CA TRP A 81 5.62 6.72 5.60
C TRP A 81 6.91 6.06 5.17
N ASP A 82 8.02 6.70 5.49
CA ASP A 82 9.34 6.08 5.60
C ASP A 82 9.77 6.19 7.06
N VAL A 83 9.83 5.05 7.75
CA VAL A 83 10.17 4.97 9.17
C VAL A 83 11.47 4.19 9.35
N PRO A 84 12.60 4.87 9.62
CA PRO A 84 13.88 4.20 9.86
C PRO A 84 13.90 3.48 11.21
N VAL A 85 14.26 2.20 11.18
CA VAL A 85 14.39 1.33 12.36
C VAL A 85 15.81 0.82 12.46
N LYS A 86 16.42 0.88 13.65
CA LYS A 86 17.79 0.42 13.90
C LYS A 86 17.83 -1.05 14.31
N VAL A 87 18.31 -1.92 13.43
CA VAL A 87 18.41 -3.36 13.65
C VAL A 87 19.86 -3.79 13.54
N ALA A 88 20.45 -4.29 14.63
CA ALA A 88 21.84 -4.75 14.68
C ALA A 88 22.86 -3.75 14.09
N GLY A 89 22.67 -2.47 14.37
CA GLY A 89 23.54 -1.38 13.88
C GLY A 89 23.31 -0.94 12.44
N LYS A 90 22.37 -1.57 11.72
CA LYS A 90 21.95 -1.19 10.36
C LYS A 90 20.61 -0.47 10.40
N THR A 91 20.36 0.41 9.43
CA THR A 91 19.06 1.05 9.25
C THR A 91 18.21 0.23 8.30
N VAL A 92 16.97 -0.03 8.70
CA VAL A 92 15.92 -0.66 7.89
C VAL A 92 14.77 0.34 7.77
N HIS A 93 14.43 0.74 6.55
CA HIS A 93 13.33 1.64 6.25
C HIS A 93 12.01 0.86 6.16
N ILE A 94 11.07 1.15 7.05
CA ILE A 94 9.73 0.59 6.94
C ILE A 94 8.87 1.56 6.13
N LEU A 95 8.62 1.18 4.88
CA LEU A 95 7.83 1.98 3.93
C LEU A 95 6.38 1.55 4.04
N ALA A 96 5.59 2.27 4.83
CA ALA A 96 4.20 1.91 5.11
C ALA A 96 3.22 2.78 4.32
N MET A 97 2.20 2.15 3.73
CA MET A 97 1.14 2.85 3.03
C MET A 97 -0.20 2.12 3.13
N HIS A 98 -1.28 2.88 2.98
CA HIS A 98 -2.63 2.36 2.85
C HIS A 98 -3.36 3.12 1.74
N PRO A 99 -3.12 2.79 0.46
CA PRO A 99 -3.74 3.42 -0.69
C PRO A 99 -5.26 3.35 -0.69
N THR A 100 -5.87 4.21 -1.47
CA THR A 100 -7.32 4.24 -1.70
C THR A 100 -7.81 2.90 -2.26
N PRO A 101 -8.87 2.28 -1.71
CA PRO A 101 -9.49 1.12 -2.36
C PRO A 101 -10.05 1.52 -3.74
N PRO A 102 -9.78 0.74 -4.81
CA PRO A 102 -10.21 1.07 -6.18
C PRO A 102 -11.69 0.72 -6.41
N ASN A 103 -12.53 1.15 -5.49
CA ASN A 103 -13.97 0.89 -5.45
C ASN A 103 -14.70 2.12 -4.89
N PHE A 104 -16.02 2.07 -4.78
CA PHE A 104 -16.86 3.13 -4.21
C PHE A 104 -16.87 4.42 -5.04
N ASP A 105 -16.72 4.30 -6.35
CA ASP A 105 -16.77 5.36 -7.35
C ASP A 105 -17.57 4.93 -8.57
N GLY A 106 -17.62 5.78 -9.59
CA GLY A 106 -18.29 5.49 -10.87
C GLY A 106 -17.32 5.14 -11.99
N SER A 107 -17.78 5.25 -13.22
CA SER A 107 -17.00 4.96 -14.42
C SER A 107 -15.85 5.96 -14.68
N GLU A 108 -15.79 7.06 -13.93
CA GLU A 108 -14.65 7.97 -13.90
C GLU A 108 -13.40 7.34 -13.27
N ASP A 109 -13.60 6.27 -12.48
CA ASP A 109 -12.55 5.47 -11.83
C ASP A 109 -11.56 6.33 -11.01
N ARG A 110 -12.08 7.34 -10.27
CA ARG A 110 -11.22 8.27 -9.51
C ARG A 110 -10.44 7.57 -8.41
N ASN A 111 -11.04 6.58 -7.74
CA ASN A 111 -10.39 5.82 -6.67
C ASN A 111 -9.36 4.83 -7.21
N GLY A 112 -9.64 4.18 -8.35
CA GLY A 112 -8.69 3.29 -8.99
C GLY A 112 -7.47 4.02 -9.55
N LYS A 113 -7.68 5.18 -10.15
CA LYS A 113 -6.61 6.07 -10.63
C LYS A 113 -5.76 6.61 -9.48
N ARG A 114 -6.40 6.93 -8.36
CA ARG A 114 -5.72 7.38 -7.14
C ARG A 114 -4.88 6.24 -6.54
N ASN A 115 -5.45 5.03 -6.41
CA ASN A 115 -4.74 3.84 -5.94
C ASN A 115 -3.49 3.57 -6.80
N PHE A 116 -3.63 3.64 -8.13
CA PHE A 116 -2.50 3.49 -9.06
C PHE A 116 -1.37 4.47 -8.75
N ASP A 117 -1.70 5.76 -8.60
CA ASP A 117 -0.71 6.81 -8.37
C ASP A 117 -0.17 6.81 -6.93
N GLU A 118 -0.95 6.39 -5.93
CA GLU A 118 -0.48 6.16 -4.56
C GLU A 118 0.58 5.05 -4.50
N ILE A 119 0.39 3.95 -5.25
CA ILE A 119 1.37 2.86 -5.37
C ILE A 119 2.60 3.34 -6.17
N ARG A 120 2.39 4.10 -7.25
CA ARG A 120 3.47 4.69 -8.05
C ARG A 120 4.36 5.62 -7.25
N LEU A 121 3.80 6.38 -6.31
CA LEU A 121 4.59 7.26 -5.44
C LEU A 121 5.72 6.48 -4.74
N MET A 122 5.41 5.30 -4.19
CA MET A 122 6.42 4.46 -3.55
C MET A 122 7.37 3.80 -4.54
N ALA A 123 6.89 3.36 -5.70
CA ALA A 123 7.75 2.82 -6.75
C ALA A 123 8.76 3.87 -7.26
N ASP A 124 8.31 5.12 -7.43
CA ASP A 124 9.17 6.23 -7.82
C ASP A 124 10.12 6.65 -6.67
N TYR A 125 9.67 6.57 -5.41
CA TYR A 125 10.51 6.82 -4.23
C TYR A 125 11.69 5.85 -4.11
N LEU A 126 11.49 4.60 -4.52
CA LEU A 126 12.55 3.58 -4.62
C LEU A 126 13.53 3.86 -5.78
N SER A 127 13.17 4.70 -6.75
CA SER A 127 13.94 4.98 -7.97
C SER A 127 14.39 6.44 -7.97
N PRO A 128 15.62 6.76 -7.53
CA PRO A 128 16.08 8.16 -7.37
C PRO A 128 15.95 9.01 -8.64
N ASP A 129 16.11 8.40 -9.81
CA ASP A 129 15.95 9.05 -11.12
C ASP A 129 14.50 9.43 -11.45
N LYS A 130 13.52 8.68 -10.93
CA LYS A 130 12.08 8.93 -11.11
C LYS A 130 11.50 9.76 -9.97
N GLY A 131 12.00 9.57 -8.75
CA GLY A 131 11.48 10.16 -7.51
C GLY A 131 11.84 11.64 -7.29
N ALA A 132 12.58 12.29 -8.18
CA ALA A 132 13.06 13.67 -7.99
C ALA A 132 11.94 14.73 -7.74
N TYR A 133 10.71 14.43 -8.05
CA TYR A 133 9.55 15.29 -7.79
C TYR A 133 8.99 15.14 -6.37
N ILE A 134 9.32 14.08 -5.66
CA ILE A 134 8.76 13.73 -4.35
C ILE A 134 9.29 14.65 -3.26
N TYR A 135 8.41 15.10 -2.40
CA TYR A 135 8.73 15.89 -1.22
C TYR A 135 7.91 15.40 -0.01
N ASP A 136 8.48 15.54 1.17
CA ASP A 136 7.83 15.17 2.43
C ASP A 136 6.83 16.23 2.91
N ASP A 137 6.21 16.00 4.06
CA ASP A 137 5.24 16.93 4.65
C ASP A 137 5.87 18.28 5.14
N ASN A 138 7.21 18.37 5.20
CA ASN A 138 7.93 19.61 5.42
C ASN A 138 8.23 20.37 4.12
N GLY A 139 7.92 19.79 2.97
CA GLY A 139 8.20 20.33 1.64
C GLY A 139 9.64 20.08 1.15
N GLU A 140 10.41 19.27 1.87
CA GLU A 140 11.80 18.95 1.52
C GLU A 140 11.83 17.81 0.49
N LYS A 141 12.70 17.97 -0.54
CA LYS A 141 12.92 16.92 -1.55
C LYS A 141 13.66 15.74 -0.92
N VAL A 142 13.09 14.56 -1.08
CA VAL A 142 13.59 13.34 -0.46
C VAL A 142 13.64 12.18 -1.45
N SER A 143 14.60 11.28 -1.25
CA SER A 143 14.72 10.04 -2.01
C SER A 143 15.37 8.97 -1.14
N LEU A 144 15.02 7.72 -1.39
CA LEU A 144 15.67 6.59 -0.75
C LEU A 144 17.02 6.31 -1.47
N SER A 145 18.06 5.92 -0.71
CA SER A 145 19.34 5.54 -1.33
C SER A 145 19.21 4.20 -2.06
N GLU A 146 19.94 4.01 -3.17
CA GLU A 146 19.88 2.79 -3.99
C GLU A 146 20.18 1.50 -3.22
N ASN A 147 21.05 1.57 -2.21
CA ASN A 147 21.41 0.44 -1.36
C ASN A 147 20.71 0.50 0.02
N ALA A 148 19.55 1.13 0.10
CA ALA A 148 18.77 1.10 1.33
C ALA A 148 18.17 -0.30 1.57
N ARG A 149 18.20 -0.72 2.84
CA ARG A 149 17.36 -1.83 3.30
C ARG A 149 15.98 -1.30 3.58
N PHE A 150 15.00 -1.79 2.87
CA PHE A 150 13.61 -1.40 3.11
C PHE A 150 12.67 -2.60 3.17
N VAL A 151 11.51 -2.39 3.78
CA VAL A 151 10.37 -3.32 3.72
C VAL A 151 9.11 -2.49 3.47
N LEU A 152 8.47 -2.69 2.31
CA LEU A 152 7.16 -2.12 2.01
C LEU A 152 6.08 -2.93 2.73
N VAL A 153 5.18 -2.24 3.45
CA VAL A 153 4.15 -2.89 4.26
C VAL A 153 2.81 -2.16 4.20
N GLY A 154 1.71 -2.90 4.22
CA GLY A 154 0.36 -2.35 4.38
C GLY A 154 -0.71 -3.06 3.59
N ASP A 155 -1.92 -2.56 3.72
CA ASP A 155 -3.04 -2.87 2.82
C ASP A 155 -2.91 -1.96 1.58
N PHE A 156 -2.45 -2.53 0.46
CA PHE A 156 -2.26 -1.77 -0.77
C PHE A 156 -3.53 -1.65 -1.60
N ASN A 157 -4.61 -2.33 -1.21
CA ASN A 157 -5.86 -2.37 -1.94
C ASN A 157 -5.70 -2.71 -3.43
N ALA A 158 -4.69 -3.52 -3.77
CA ALA A 158 -4.35 -3.91 -5.14
C ALA A 158 -4.03 -5.41 -5.18
N ALA A 159 -4.85 -6.17 -5.90
CA ALA A 159 -4.66 -7.61 -6.03
C ALA A 159 -3.64 -7.93 -7.14
N ASP A 160 -2.79 -8.93 -6.89
CA ASP A 160 -1.80 -9.43 -7.87
C ASP A 160 -2.38 -10.50 -8.80
N ILE A 161 -3.60 -10.99 -8.53
CA ILE A 161 -4.22 -12.07 -9.28
C ILE A 161 -5.74 -12.14 -9.03
N GLY A 162 -6.45 -12.78 -9.97
CA GLY A 162 -7.88 -13.04 -9.88
C GLY A 162 -8.75 -11.88 -10.37
N ASP A 163 -10.05 -11.97 -10.12
CA ASP A 163 -11.06 -11.02 -10.65
C ASP A 163 -10.89 -9.57 -10.14
N LYS A 164 -10.11 -9.38 -9.10
CA LYS A 164 -9.84 -8.05 -8.52
C LYS A 164 -8.48 -7.49 -8.94
N HIS A 165 -7.73 -8.24 -9.72
CA HIS A 165 -6.47 -7.77 -10.28
C HIS A 165 -6.73 -6.66 -11.30
N ARG A 166 -5.94 -5.60 -11.19
CA ARG A 166 -5.89 -4.49 -12.15
C ARG A 166 -4.46 -4.43 -12.68
N GLU A 167 -4.31 -4.79 -13.95
CA GLU A 167 -3.01 -4.88 -14.62
C GLU A 167 -2.19 -3.59 -14.47
N GLY A 168 -0.91 -3.75 -14.18
CA GLY A 168 0.03 -2.65 -14.04
C GLY A 168 -0.07 -1.86 -12.75
N VAL A 169 -0.94 -2.22 -11.81
CA VAL A 169 -1.09 -1.50 -10.53
C VAL A 169 -0.05 -1.99 -9.53
N ILE A 170 -0.21 -3.19 -9.01
CA ILE A 170 0.69 -3.73 -7.99
C ILE A 170 2.05 -4.15 -8.57
N GLU A 171 2.10 -4.43 -9.85
CA GLU A 171 3.31 -4.78 -10.60
C GLU A 171 4.36 -3.67 -10.53
N GLN A 172 3.95 -2.40 -10.37
CA GLN A 172 4.86 -1.29 -10.11
C GLN A 172 5.82 -1.55 -8.94
N LEU A 173 5.38 -2.34 -7.96
CA LEU A 173 6.17 -2.75 -6.80
C LEU A 173 6.64 -4.19 -6.89
N THR A 174 5.77 -5.13 -7.24
CA THR A 174 6.11 -6.57 -7.23
C THR A 174 7.11 -6.95 -8.31
N GLU A 175 7.21 -6.15 -9.38
CA GLU A 175 8.20 -6.31 -10.47
C GLU A 175 9.32 -5.25 -10.39
N HIS A 176 9.32 -4.40 -9.35
CA HIS A 176 10.36 -3.38 -9.21
C HIS A 176 11.73 -4.04 -8.98
N PRO A 177 12.81 -3.60 -9.69
CA PRO A 177 14.13 -4.25 -9.62
C PRO A 177 14.72 -4.35 -8.21
N LEU A 178 14.42 -3.41 -7.33
CA LEU A 178 14.91 -3.38 -5.94
C LEU A 178 14.04 -4.19 -4.97
N VAL A 179 12.85 -4.65 -5.38
CA VAL A 179 11.90 -5.36 -4.52
C VAL A 179 12.08 -6.87 -4.67
N ASN A 180 12.13 -7.58 -3.56
CA ASN A 180 12.14 -9.04 -3.52
C ASN A 180 10.70 -9.56 -3.30
N ASN A 181 10.10 -10.13 -4.35
CA ASN A 181 8.80 -10.80 -4.31
C ASN A 181 8.94 -12.29 -4.69
N ASP A 182 10.11 -12.89 -4.48
CA ASP A 182 10.40 -14.27 -4.88
C ASP A 182 9.62 -15.28 -4.02
N ILE A 183 9.29 -14.91 -2.77
CA ILE A 183 8.46 -15.73 -1.87
C ILE A 183 7.13 -15.01 -1.63
N ILE A 184 6.05 -15.66 -2.08
CA ILE A 184 4.68 -15.14 -1.89
C ILE A 184 4.09 -15.79 -0.64
N PRO A 185 3.68 -15.01 0.37
CA PRO A 185 3.02 -15.51 1.56
C PRO A 185 1.73 -16.29 1.23
N THR A 186 1.54 -17.46 1.87
CA THR A 186 0.37 -18.30 1.66
C THR A 186 -0.22 -18.81 2.97
N SER A 187 -1.41 -19.39 2.90
CA SER A 187 -2.09 -20.01 4.05
C SER A 187 -2.93 -21.23 3.66
N ALA A 188 -3.06 -22.15 4.59
CA ALA A 188 -3.93 -23.33 4.44
C ALA A 188 -5.43 -22.94 4.49
N GLY A 189 -5.79 -21.94 5.29
CA GLY A 189 -7.16 -21.47 5.41
C GLY A 189 -7.64 -20.73 4.17
N GLY A 190 -6.79 -19.93 3.56
CA GLY A 190 -7.08 -19.28 2.29
C GLY A 190 -7.31 -20.30 1.17
N ALA A 191 -6.47 -21.33 1.07
CA ALA A 191 -6.65 -22.43 0.12
C ALA A 191 -8.01 -23.14 0.24
N GLY A 192 -8.55 -23.22 1.45
CA GLY A 192 -9.86 -23.83 1.71
C GLY A 192 -11.05 -22.86 1.72
N ALA A 193 -10.81 -21.54 1.57
CA ALA A 193 -11.84 -20.54 1.78
C ALA A 193 -12.84 -20.42 0.62
N SER A 194 -12.37 -20.44 -0.62
CA SER A 194 -13.21 -20.18 -1.81
C SER A 194 -13.12 -21.23 -2.91
N GLY A 195 -12.12 -22.12 -2.87
CA GLY A 195 -11.84 -23.05 -3.97
C GLY A 195 -11.35 -22.38 -5.25
N ALA A 196 -11.16 -21.06 -5.24
CA ALA A 196 -10.59 -20.33 -6.36
C ALA A 196 -9.10 -20.67 -6.50
N GLU A 197 -8.65 -20.69 -7.73
CA GLU A 197 -7.22 -20.79 -8.01
C GLU A 197 -6.47 -19.66 -7.27
N PHE A 198 -5.31 -19.99 -6.70
CA PHE A 198 -4.49 -19.05 -5.92
C PHE A 198 -5.11 -18.51 -4.61
N SER A 199 -6.27 -19.02 -4.16
CA SER A 199 -6.89 -18.56 -2.92
C SER A 199 -5.99 -18.73 -1.68
N ASN A 200 -4.98 -19.58 -1.73
CA ASN A 200 -3.94 -19.70 -0.72
C ASN A 200 -3.13 -18.40 -0.48
N ARG A 201 -3.11 -17.48 -1.46
CA ARG A 201 -2.44 -16.16 -1.38
C ARG A 201 -3.34 -15.06 -0.82
N PHE A 202 -4.65 -15.32 -0.68
CA PHE A 202 -5.57 -14.29 -0.22
C PHE A 202 -5.25 -13.83 1.20
N THR A 203 -5.30 -12.54 1.40
CA THR A 203 -5.10 -11.87 2.68
C THR A 203 -6.36 -11.22 3.19
N ALA A 204 -7.36 -11.03 2.32
CA ALA A 204 -8.62 -10.41 2.64
C ALA A 204 -9.79 -11.41 2.49
N TYR A 205 -10.78 -11.29 3.39
CA TYR A 205 -11.97 -12.16 3.43
C TYR A 205 -12.77 -12.16 2.12
N TRP A 206 -12.77 -11.05 1.39
CA TRP A 206 -13.47 -10.92 0.10
C TRP A 206 -12.73 -11.54 -1.09
N GLY A 207 -11.65 -12.27 -0.87
CA GLY A 207 -10.98 -13.07 -1.90
C GLY A 207 -9.98 -12.27 -2.74
N ALA A 208 -9.04 -11.60 -2.10
CA ALA A 208 -7.93 -10.92 -2.73
C ALA A 208 -6.67 -10.99 -1.86
N ARG A 209 -5.49 -10.90 -2.48
CA ARG A 209 -4.26 -10.48 -1.82
C ARG A 209 -4.24 -8.96 -1.87
N ALA A 210 -4.52 -8.31 -0.75
CA ALA A 210 -4.54 -6.86 -0.62
C ALA A 210 -3.39 -6.34 0.26
N ASP A 211 -2.90 -7.20 1.15
CA ASP A 211 -1.90 -6.89 2.15
C ASP A 211 -0.54 -7.46 1.73
N TYR A 212 0.49 -6.65 1.85
CA TYR A 212 1.83 -6.97 1.39
C TYR A 212 2.90 -6.72 2.45
N VAL A 213 3.94 -7.55 2.42
CA VAL A 213 5.22 -7.33 3.07
C VAL A 213 6.28 -7.65 2.02
N LEU A 214 6.94 -6.63 1.48
CA LEU A 214 7.87 -6.75 0.35
C LEU A 214 9.23 -6.16 0.76
N PRO A 215 10.24 -7.00 1.06
CA PRO A 215 11.57 -6.53 1.40
C PRO A 215 12.37 -6.08 0.16
N SER A 216 13.41 -5.30 0.40
CA SER A 216 14.42 -5.02 -0.62
C SER A 216 15.20 -6.29 -0.98
N ARG A 217 15.70 -6.37 -2.23
CA ARG A 217 16.65 -7.40 -2.63
C ARG A 217 18.00 -7.21 -1.95
N PHE A 218 18.38 -5.96 -1.71
CA PHE A 218 19.59 -5.62 -0.96
C PHE A 218 19.38 -5.81 0.54
N GLY A 219 20.33 -6.41 1.19
CA GLY A 219 20.49 -6.41 2.64
C GLY A 219 19.65 -7.43 3.40
N PHE A 220 18.91 -8.32 2.71
CA PHE A 220 18.12 -9.37 3.34
C PHE A 220 18.19 -10.72 2.62
N ASP A 221 18.23 -11.79 3.44
CA ASP A 221 17.77 -13.11 3.03
C ASP A 221 16.37 -13.37 3.57
N VAL A 222 15.48 -13.86 2.71
CA VAL A 222 14.12 -14.25 3.09
C VAL A 222 14.14 -15.71 3.56
N ASN A 223 13.82 -15.94 4.84
CA ASN A 223 13.85 -17.27 5.44
C ASN A 223 12.50 -18.00 5.33
N ASP A 224 11.41 -17.26 5.55
CA ASP A 224 10.05 -17.81 5.56
C ASP A 224 9.01 -16.68 5.43
N ALA A 225 7.79 -17.03 4.98
CA ALA A 225 6.69 -16.07 4.86
C ALA A 225 5.33 -16.78 4.97
N GLY A 226 4.32 -16.07 5.44
CA GLY A 226 2.99 -16.65 5.52
C GLY A 226 1.87 -15.66 5.75
N VAL A 227 0.66 -16.16 5.57
CA VAL A 227 -0.58 -15.46 5.94
C VAL A 227 -1.19 -16.22 7.13
N PHE A 228 -1.47 -15.52 8.21
CA PHE A 228 -2.16 -16.11 9.36
C PHE A 228 -3.64 -16.31 9.04
N TRP A 229 -3.91 -17.37 8.31
CA TRP A 229 -5.25 -17.86 8.04
C TRP A 229 -5.29 -19.37 8.28
N PRO A 230 -5.46 -19.79 9.53
CA PRO A 230 -5.51 -21.21 9.88
C PRO A 230 -6.71 -21.92 9.22
N ALA A 231 -6.52 -23.20 8.90
CA ALA A 231 -7.58 -24.05 8.37
C ALA A 231 -8.76 -24.16 9.34
N LYS A 232 -9.97 -24.43 8.83
CA LYS A 232 -11.20 -24.59 9.65
C LYS A 232 -11.11 -25.68 10.72
N THR A 233 -10.20 -26.63 10.55
CA THR A 233 -9.95 -27.73 11.50
C THR A 233 -8.99 -27.35 12.63
N SER A 234 -8.38 -26.17 12.58
CA SER A 234 -7.46 -25.65 13.61
C SER A 234 -8.23 -24.97 14.73
N ASP A 235 -7.77 -25.16 15.99
CA ASP A 235 -8.29 -24.45 17.15
C ASP A 235 -8.10 -22.92 17.03
N LEU A 236 -7.10 -22.49 16.26
CA LEU A 236 -6.84 -21.08 15.98
C LEU A 236 -7.83 -20.46 14.99
N TYR A 237 -8.63 -21.28 14.26
CA TYR A 237 -9.61 -20.77 13.31
C TYR A 237 -10.61 -19.80 13.95
N ARG A 238 -10.92 -19.98 15.25
CA ARG A 238 -11.78 -19.06 16.03
C ARG A 238 -11.36 -17.59 15.96
N LEU A 239 -10.07 -17.34 15.72
CA LEU A 239 -9.52 -15.96 15.64
C LEU A 239 -9.80 -15.27 14.29
N VAL A 240 -10.19 -16.04 13.27
CA VAL A 240 -10.35 -15.54 11.89
C VAL A 240 -11.64 -16.06 11.23
N LYS A 241 -12.57 -16.62 12.01
CA LYS A 241 -13.80 -17.29 11.51
C LYS A 241 -14.73 -16.33 10.76
N ASP A 242 -14.76 -15.06 11.19
CA ASP A 242 -15.54 -13.98 10.63
C ASP A 242 -14.85 -12.65 10.91
N ARG A 243 -15.41 -11.54 10.40
CA ARG A 243 -14.80 -10.21 10.57
C ARG A 243 -15.00 -9.63 11.98
N GLU A 244 -15.87 -10.18 12.79
CA GLU A 244 -16.10 -9.78 14.18
C GLU A 244 -15.09 -10.42 15.15
N ALA A 245 -14.52 -11.58 14.76
CA ALA A 245 -13.53 -12.28 15.58
C ALA A 245 -12.20 -11.50 15.68
N SER A 246 -11.78 -10.84 14.58
CA SER A 246 -10.58 -9.99 14.56
C SER A 246 -10.68 -8.90 13.47
N SER A 247 -10.60 -9.27 12.19
CA SER A 247 -10.57 -8.38 11.04
C SER A 247 -11.05 -9.12 9.81
N ASP A 248 -11.48 -8.39 8.78
CA ASP A 248 -11.69 -8.93 7.42
C ASP A 248 -10.38 -9.07 6.64
N HIS A 249 -9.27 -8.57 7.16
CA HIS A 249 -7.92 -8.86 6.71
C HIS A 249 -7.23 -9.94 7.56
N ARG A 250 -6.16 -10.51 7.03
CA ARG A 250 -5.34 -11.53 7.69
C ARG A 250 -3.93 -11.01 7.87
N LEU A 251 -3.32 -11.32 9.01
CA LEU A 251 -1.94 -10.96 9.29
C LEU A 251 -1.01 -11.59 8.25
N VAL A 252 -0.24 -10.77 7.57
CA VAL A 252 0.84 -11.19 6.67
C VAL A 252 2.17 -11.00 7.38
N TRP A 253 3.07 -11.96 7.25
CA TRP A 253 4.38 -11.90 7.86
C TRP A 253 5.47 -12.44 6.94
N ILE A 254 6.69 -11.96 7.14
CA ILE A 254 7.90 -12.44 6.51
C ILE A 254 9.03 -12.49 7.54
N SER A 255 9.85 -13.52 7.48
CA SER A 255 11.04 -13.69 8.31
C SER A 255 12.27 -13.37 7.49
N LEU A 256 13.05 -12.39 7.95
CA LEU A 256 14.22 -11.87 7.27
C LEU A 256 15.48 -12.03 8.12
N SER A 257 16.60 -12.37 7.50
CA SER A 257 17.94 -12.23 8.07
C SER A 257 18.67 -11.06 7.39
N LEU A 258 19.33 -10.22 8.19
CA LEU A 258 20.19 -9.16 7.64
C LEU A 258 21.44 -9.80 7.02
N THR A 259 21.79 -9.34 5.81
CA THR A 259 23.06 -9.70 5.17
C THR A 259 24.11 -8.62 5.40
N GLU A 260 25.39 -8.97 5.23
CA GLU A 260 26.47 -8.00 5.24
C GLU A 260 26.41 -7.08 4.01
N ASP A 261 27.01 -5.90 4.14
CA ASP A 261 27.17 -4.95 3.03
C ASP A 261 28.34 -5.44 2.15
N ASN A 262 28.02 -6.16 1.08
CA ASN A 262 29.02 -6.62 0.09
C ASN A 262 29.08 -5.67 -1.09
#